data_023791fe0aa4aa82608dffb022109aaf
#
_entry.id   023791fe0aa4aa82608dffb022109aaf
#
_cell.length_a   1.000
_cell.length_b   1.000
_cell.length_c   1.000
_cell.angle_alpha   90.00
_cell.angle_beta   90.00
_cell.angle_gamma   90.00
#
_symmetry.space_group_name_H-M   'P 1'
#
loop_
_entity.id
_entity.type
_entity.pdbx_description
1 polymer ?
#
loop_
_entity_poly.entity_id
_entity_poly.type
_entity_poly.pdbx_seq_one_letter_code
_entity_poly.pdbx_strand_id
1 'polypeptide(L)'
;MAGLADALTRPLVADGSEVFLRHIPHRVASTTAAVDRASIAKRPCFLCAANLPPEQRGLPWGDDFTFLCNPFPILERHLTVVHREHRPQQIEGQVGTMLDLAAALPGTFVVYNGPQCGASAPDHLHLQAGSRDGLPIVREAAGTAGPALEARGIRALLFRGPDRSRVLGDTERALAVLASVTGGGPEPMCNVAVWAEPASGFSLVLFPRGKHRPDAFHTGELAVSPASIDMSGILVAPFPRDFERLSGEDVAAVYREVTIPEAPFRDVLARLEASR
;
A
#
# COMPACT_ATOMS: atom_id res chain seq x y z
N MET A 1 -14.04 5.16 14.82
CA MET A 1 -14.71 4.95 13.51
C MET A 1 -15.51 6.17 13.04
N ALA A 2 -15.49 7.28 13.76
CA ALA A 2 -16.19 8.52 13.36
C ALA A 2 -15.73 9.05 11.98
N GLY A 3 -14.48 8.88 11.63
CA GLY A 3 -13.92 9.44 10.39
C GLY A 3 -14.40 8.80 9.07
N LEU A 4 -15.06 7.63 9.10
CA LEU A 4 -15.63 7.02 7.88
C LEU A 4 -17.12 7.37 7.68
N ALA A 5 -17.79 7.93 8.68
CA ALA A 5 -19.19 8.28 8.58
C ALA A 5 -19.47 9.35 7.52
N ASP A 6 -18.52 10.26 7.30
CA ASP A 6 -18.63 11.36 6.32
C ASP A 6 -17.91 11.04 5.00
N ALA A 7 -17.44 9.81 4.81
CA ALA A 7 -16.76 9.42 3.58
C ALA A 7 -17.75 9.23 2.44
N LEU A 8 -17.51 9.90 1.32
CA LEU A 8 -18.26 9.70 0.08
C LEU A 8 -17.49 8.75 -0.82
N THR A 9 -18.18 7.84 -1.48
CA THR A 9 -17.58 6.87 -2.41
C THR A 9 -18.31 6.90 -3.74
N ARG A 10 -17.55 6.94 -4.83
CA ARG A 10 -18.05 6.92 -6.19
C ARG A 10 -17.31 5.83 -6.99
N PRO A 11 -18.03 4.89 -7.62
CA PRO A 11 -17.40 3.94 -8.52
C PRO A 11 -17.01 4.61 -9.83
N LEU A 12 -15.87 4.24 -10.38
CA LEU A 12 -15.35 4.65 -11.69
C LEU A 12 -14.85 3.40 -12.43
N VAL A 13 -14.65 3.54 -13.74
CA VAL A 13 -13.97 2.54 -14.56
C VAL A 13 -12.68 3.16 -15.09
N ALA A 14 -11.54 2.60 -14.71
CA ALA A 14 -10.21 3.00 -15.14
C ALA A 14 -9.57 1.85 -15.93
N ASP A 15 -9.20 2.09 -17.20
CA ASP A 15 -8.69 1.06 -18.12
C ASP A 15 -9.51 -0.26 -18.07
N GLY A 16 -10.83 -0.16 -18.12
CA GLY A 16 -11.75 -1.30 -18.13
C GLY A 16 -11.94 -2.00 -16.78
N SER A 17 -11.32 -1.55 -15.72
CA SER A 17 -11.41 -2.13 -14.37
C SER A 17 -12.05 -1.15 -13.38
N GLU A 18 -12.79 -1.71 -12.39
CA GLU A 18 -13.43 -0.89 -11.36
C GLU A 18 -12.41 -0.26 -10.41
N VAL A 19 -12.67 0.98 -10.03
CA VAL A 19 -11.96 1.70 -8.97
C VAL A 19 -12.99 2.51 -8.17
N PHE A 20 -12.78 2.60 -6.86
CA PHE A 20 -13.58 3.47 -6.01
C PHE A 20 -12.83 4.75 -5.71
N LEU A 21 -13.35 5.87 -6.18
CA LEU A 21 -12.89 7.19 -5.74
C LEU A 21 -13.57 7.52 -4.42
N ARG A 22 -12.76 7.81 -3.38
CA ARG A 22 -13.26 8.05 -2.03
C ARG A 22 -12.86 9.42 -1.53
N HIS A 23 -13.84 10.26 -1.21
CA HIS A 23 -13.61 11.53 -0.53
C HIS A 23 -13.59 11.32 0.98
N ILE A 24 -12.48 11.65 1.61
CA ILE A 24 -12.27 11.52 3.06
C ILE A 24 -11.59 12.81 3.56
N PRO A 25 -12.35 13.81 4.04
CA PRO A 25 -11.81 15.13 4.40
C PRO A 25 -10.68 15.08 5.45
N HIS A 26 -10.80 14.24 6.46
CA HIS A 26 -9.78 14.12 7.51
C HIS A 26 -8.44 13.55 7.03
N ARG A 27 -8.37 13.03 5.80
CA ARG A 27 -7.13 12.54 5.18
C ARG A 27 -6.22 13.63 4.61
N VAL A 28 -6.67 14.88 4.55
CA VAL A 28 -5.86 16.00 4.04
C VAL A 28 -4.47 15.99 4.67
N ALA A 29 -4.38 15.98 6.01
CA ALA A 29 -3.12 16.04 6.74
C ALA A 29 -2.16 14.89 6.39
N SER A 30 -2.65 13.65 6.23
CA SER A 30 -1.82 12.51 5.90
C SER A 30 -1.47 12.40 4.42
N THR A 31 -2.37 12.81 3.52
CA THR A 31 -2.13 12.81 2.07
C THR A 31 -1.12 13.87 1.66
N THR A 32 -1.17 15.05 2.31
CA THR A 32 -0.28 16.18 2.03
C THR A 32 0.95 16.24 2.95
N ALA A 33 1.15 15.22 3.80
CA ALA A 33 2.29 15.19 4.73
C ALA A 33 3.63 15.40 4.01
N ALA A 34 4.46 16.26 4.58
CA ALA A 34 5.85 16.40 4.18
C ALA A 34 6.66 15.24 4.77
N VAL A 35 7.22 14.40 3.89
CA VAL A 35 7.98 13.20 4.25
C VAL A 35 9.45 13.30 3.84
N ASP A 36 9.91 14.48 3.51
CA ASP A 36 11.33 14.73 3.28
C ASP A 36 12.13 14.68 4.59
N ARG A 37 13.42 14.37 4.47
CA ARG A 37 14.32 14.18 5.61
C ARG A 37 14.36 15.40 6.57
N ALA A 38 14.30 16.61 6.03
CA ALA A 38 14.35 17.82 6.85
C ALA A 38 13.07 18.03 7.65
N SER A 39 11.92 17.73 7.07
CA SER A 39 10.61 17.81 7.72
C SER A 39 10.46 16.74 8.81
N ILE A 40 10.90 15.50 8.53
CA ILE A 40 10.88 14.40 9.49
C ILE A 40 11.76 14.72 10.70
N ALA A 41 12.98 15.24 10.51
CA ALA A 41 13.91 15.56 11.59
C ALA A 41 13.40 16.66 12.54
N LYS A 42 12.41 17.45 12.12
CA LYS A 42 11.85 18.56 12.93
C LYS A 42 10.67 18.16 13.82
N ARG A 43 10.15 16.94 13.68
CA ARG A 43 8.99 16.48 14.45
C ARG A 43 9.34 15.28 15.34
N PRO A 44 8.69 15.14 16.52
CA PRO A 44 8.71 13.85 17.20
C PRO A 44 8.02 12.79 16.34
N CYS A 45 8.50 11.56 16.41
CA CYS A 45 7.85 10.45 15.70
C CYS A 45 6.52 10.14 16.37
N PHE A 46 5.42 10.32 15.65
CA PHE A 46 4.06 10.12 16.16
C PHE A 46 3.67 8.64 16.31
N LEU A 47 4.52 7.69 15.90
CA LEU A 47 4.32 6.26 16.11
C LEU A 47 5.09 5.71 17.32
N CYS A 48 6.06 6.45 17.86
CA CYS A 48 6.74 6.05 19.08
C CYS A 48 5.78 6.08 20.27
N ALA A 49 5.81 5.04 21.10
CA ALA A 49 4.91 4.90 22.24
C ALA A 49 4.90 6.13 23.18
N ALA A 50 6.05 6.78 23.37
CA ALA A 50 6.19 7.98 24.20
C ALA A 50 5.45 9.22 23.64
N ASN A 51 5.12 9.21 22.34
CA ASN A 51 4.50 10.35 21.65
C ASN A 51 3.04 10.08 21.26
N LEU A 52 2.50 8.90 21.59
CA LEU A 52 1.11 8.58 21.31
C LEU A 52 0.17 9.43 22.20
N PRO A 53 -1.00 9.82 21.67
CA PRO A 53 -2.03 10.46 22.49
C PRO A 53 -2.43 9.56 23.68
N PRO A 54 -2.77 10.13 24.86
CA PRO A 54 -3.13 9.34 26.05
C PRO A 54 -4.30 8.37 25.84
N GLU A 55 -5.19 8.68 24.90
CA GLU A 55 -6.36 7.88 24.53
C GLU A 55 -6.01 6.71 23.61
N GLN A 56 -4.86 6.77 22.94
CA GLN A 56 -4.42 5.75 21.98
C GLN A 56 -3.95 4.51 22.75
N ARG A 57 -4.79 3.50 22.79
CA ARG A 57 -4.43 2.20 23.37
C ARG A 57 -3.88 1.28 22.30
N GLY A 58 -2.79 0.57 22.63
CA GLY A 58 -2.18 -0.43 21.76
C GLY A 58 -2.41 -1.84 22.30
N LEU A 59 -2.58 -2.80 21.38
CA LEU A 59 -2.60 -4.23 21.69
C LEU A 59 -1.30 -4.86 21.17
N PRO A 60 -0.51 -5.53 22.00
CA PRO A 60 0.72 -6.18 21.56
C PRO A 60 0.42 -7.31 20.57
N TRP A 61 1.31 -7.48 19.58
CA TRP A 61 1.31 -8.61 18.66
C TRP A 61 2.73 -9.14 18.49
N GLY A 62 2.94 -10.38 18.92
CA GLY A 62 4.29 -10.93 19.07
C GLY A 62 5.14 -10.07 20.01
N ASP A 63 6.44 -10.14 19.82
CA ASP A 63 7.40 -9.39 20.64
C ASP A 63 7.69 -7.99 20.07
N ASP A 64 7.54 -7.81 18.77
CA ASP A 64 8.06 -6.65 18.06
C ASP A 64 7.00 -5.59 17.69
N PHE A 65 5.70 -5.95 17.62
CA PHE A 65 4.68 -5.06 17.10
C PHE A 65 3.57 -4.73 18.10
N THR A 66 2.87 -3.64 17.79
CA THR A 66 1.70 -3.17 18.53
C THR A 66 0.61 -2.74 17.54
N PHE A 67 -0.61 -3.26 17.69
CA PHE A 67 -1.77 -2.77 16.97
C PHE A 67 -2.26 -1.45 17.56
N LEU A 68 -2.43 -0.45 16.72
CA LEU A 68 -3.08 0.81 17.04
C LEU A 68 -4.30 1.01 16.15
N CYS A 69 -5.36 1.62 16.66
CA CYS A 69 -6.43 2.12 15.80
C CYS A 69 -5.87 3.22 14.89
N ASN A 70 -6.10 3.12 13.58
CA ASN A 70 -5.68 4.19 12.69
C ASN A 70 -6.57 5.43 12.92
N PRO A 71 -6.00 6.61 13.25
CA PRO A 71 -6.79 7.81 13.53
C PRO A 71 -7.43 8.42 12.27
N PHE A 72 -6.93 8.07 11.09
CA PHE A 72 -7.40 8.55 9.79
C PHE A 72 -7.82 7.37 8.91
N PRO A 73 -8.88 6.60 9.28
CA PRO A 73 -9.22 5.36 8.61
C PRO A 73 -9.67 5.61 7.16
N ILE A 74 -9.24 4.70 6.25
CA ILE A 74 -9.74 4.61 4.88
C ILE A 74 -10.69 3.42 4.76
N LEU A 75 -10.45 2.39 5.54
CA LEU A 75 -11.18 1.12 5.54
C LEU A 75 -11.86 0.91 6.89
N GLU A 76 -12.87 0.05 6.91
CA GLU A 76 -13.37 -0.48 8.17
C GLU A 76 -12.28 -1.29 8.89
N ARG A 77 -12.30 -1.26 10.23
CA ARG A 77 -11.31 -1.95 11.07
C ARG A 77 -9.86 -1.59 10.70
N HIS A 78 -9.61 -0.34 10.32
CA HIS A 78 -8.29 0.11 9.89
C HIS A 78 -7.35 0.24 11.09
N LEU A 79 -6.29 -0.57 11.06
CA LEU A 79 -5.25 -0.65 12.07
C LEU A 79 -3.91 -0.16 11.50
N THR A 80 -3.10 0.42 12.38
CA THR A 80 -1.66 0.62 12.15
C THR A 80 -0.91 -0.38 13.02
N VAL A 81 -0.05 -1.19 12.42
CA VAL A 81 0.75 -2.22 13.11
C VAL A 81 2.17 -1.69 13.20
N VAL A 82 2.50 -1.14 14.36
CA VAL A 82 3.73 -0.36 14.58
C VAL A 82 4.79 -1.22 15.23
N HIS A 83 6.01 -1.21 14.71
CA HIS A 83 7.16 -1.81 15.37
C HIS A 83 7.44 -1.07 16.68
N ARG A 84 7.74 -1.78 17.77
CA ARG A 84 7.95 -1.17 19.10
C ARG A 84 9.20 -0.32 19.16
N GLU A 85 10.22 -0.70 18.43
CA GLU A 85 11.44 0.10 18.31
C GLU A 85 11.31 1.11 17.18
N HIS A 86 11.85 2.31 17.38
CA HIS A 86 11.97 3.31 16.33
C HIS A 86 13.06 2.89 15.34
N ARG A 87 12.65 2.34 14.21
CA ARG A 87 13.53 1.90 13.11
C ARG A 87 12.97 2.30 11.76
N PRO A 88 13.82 2.52 10.76
CA PRO A 88 13.38 2.99 9.44
C PRO A 88 12.35 2.06 8.79
N GLN A 89 11.47 2.64 7.98
CA GLN A 89 10.53 1.92 7.15
C GLN A 89 11.27 1.15 6.06
N GLN A 90 11.32 -0.17 6.17
CA GLN A 90 11.98 -1.07 5.23
C GLN A 90 11.21 -2.38 5.12
N ILE A 91 11.08 -2.91 3.89
CA ILE A 91 10.36 -4.18 3.62
C ILE A 91 11.19 -5.41 3.97
N GLU A 92 12.51 -5.27 4.01
CA GLU A 92 13.41 -6.39 4.31
C GLU A 92 13.03 -7.08 5.62
N GLY A 93 12.85 -8.41 5.56
CA GLY A 93 12.42 -9.22 6.69
C GLY A 93 10.94 -9.08 7.09
N GLN A 94 10.14 -8.22 6.43
CA GLN A 94 8.76 -7.95 6.84
C GLN A 94 7.71 -8.75 6.06
N VAL A 95 8.05 -9.33 4.93
CA VAL A 95 7.10 -10.13 4.13
C VAL A 95 6.55 -11.30 4.95
N GLY A 96 7.40 -11.98 5.71
CA GLY A 96 6.99 -13.05 6.62
C GLY A 96 6.00 -12.58 7.68
N THR A 97 6.28 -11.44 8.32
CA THR A 97 5.39 -10.77 9.29
C THR A 97 4.03 -10.42 8.67
N MET A 98 4.02 -9.91 7.43
CA MET A 98 2.77 -9.58 6.71
C MET A 98 1.92 -10.83 6.44
N LEU A 99 2.54 -11.94 6.05
CA LEU A 99 1.86 -13.22 5.85
C LEU A 99 1.27 -13.75 7.17
N ASP A 100 2.00 -13.67 8.27
CA ASP A 100 1.54 -14.10 9.59
C ASP A 100 0.38 -13.24 10.09
N LEU A 101 0.43 -11.93 9.88
CA LEU A 101 -0.68 -11.02 10.17
C LEU A 101 -1.92 -11.34 9.34
N ALA A 102 -1.75 -11.59 8.05
CA ALA A 102 -2.87 -11.94 7.16
C ALA A 102 -3.54 -13.25 7.58
N ALA A 103 -2.77 -14.24 8.03
CA ALA A 103 -3.31 -15.49 8.57
C ALA A 103 -4.04 -15.29 9.91
N ALA A 104 -3.50 -14.42 10.78
CA ALA A 104 -4.06 -14.16 12.10
C ALA A 104 -5.31 -13.25 12.08
N LEU A 105 -5.54 -12.49 11.01
CA LEU A 105 -6.61 -11.52 10.87
C LEU A 105 -7.57 -11.88 9.71
N PRO A 106 -8.44 -12.87 9.85
CA PRO A 106 -9.37 -13.28 8.79
C PRO A 106 -10.24 -12.12 8.28
N GLY A 107 -10.44 -12.05 6.96
CA GLY A 107 -11.25 -11.00 6.32
C GLY A 107 -10.57 -9.63 6.24
N THR A 108 -9.29 -9.54 6.61
CA THR A 108 -8.49 -8.34 6.43
C THR A 108 -7.48 -8.50 5.29
N PHE A 109 -6.96 -7.36 4.82
CA PHE A 109 -5.71 -7.35 4.09
C PHE A 109 -4.68 -6.51 4.83
N VAL A 110 -3.41 -6.90 4.71
CA VAL A 110 -2.27 -6.25 5.35
C VAL A 110 -1.47 -5.53 4.27
N VAL A 111 -1.07 -4.30 4.53
CA VAL A 111 -0.34 -3.51 3.55
C VAL A 111 0.95 -2.93 4.11
N TYR A 112 1.92 -2.81 3.23
CA TYR A 112 3.17 -2.09 3.42
C TYR A 112 3.25 -0.93 2.42
N ASN A 113 3.62 0.24 2.92
CA ASN A 113 3.97 1.40 2.11
C ASN A 113 5.47 1.65 2.23
N GLY A 114 6.18 1.61 1.13
CA GLY A 114 7.60 1.98 1.09
C GLY A 114 7.82 3.43 1.50
N PRO A 115 9.02 3.81 1.97
CA PRO A 115 9.32 5.15 2.50
C PRO A 115 9.07 6.27 1.47
N GLN A 116 9.20 5.96 0.18
CA GLN A 116 8.90 6.87 -0.93
C GLN A 116 7.65 6.43 -1.72
N CYS A 117 6.76 5.67 -1.11
CA CYS A 117 5.56 5.10 -1.74
C CYS A 117 4.32 5.25 -0.84
N GLY A 118 4.19 6.39 -0.15
CA GLY A 118 3.01 6.74 0.63
C GLY A 118 3.10 6.42 2.12
N ALA A 119 4.27 6.01 2.65
CA ALA A 119 4.47 5.95 4.11
C ALA A 119 4.48 7.37 4.69
N SER A 120 3.59 7.65 5.65
CA SER A 120 3.54 8.95 6.34
C SER A 120 4.57 9.08 7.47
N ALA A 121 5.14 7.96 7.91
CA ALA A 121 6.24 7.86 8.86
C ALA A 121 7.36 7.00 8.29
N PRO A 122 8.14 7.47 7.30
CA PRO A 122 9.22 6.70 6.70
C PRO A 122 10.41 6.47 7.66
N ASP A 123 10.40 7.14 8.80
CA ASP A 123 11.34 7.03 9.90
C ASP A 123 10.97 5.93 10.92
N HIS A 124 9.77 5.33 10.82
CA HIS A 124 9.32 4.32 11.78
C HIS A 124 8.59 3.16 11.10
N LEU A 125 9.14 1.96 11.19
CA LEU A 125 8.56 0.75 10.59
C LEU A 125 7.13 0.51 11.09
N HIS A 126 6.23 0.46 10.14
CA HIS A 126 4.83 0.15 10.38
C HIS A 126 4.19 -0.53 9.17
N LEU A 127 3.25 -1.39 9.46
CA LEU A 127 2.32 -1.98 8.50
C LEU A 127 0.93 -1.42 8.78
N GLN A 128 -0.01 -1.68 7.89
CA GLN A 128 -1.41 -1.37 8.14
C GLN A 128 -2.26 -2.61 7.83
N ALA A 129 -3.42 -2.70 8.48
CA ALA A 129 -4.39 -3.74 8.19
C ALA A 129 -5.81 -3.15 8.20
N GLY A 130 -6.70 -3.73 7.42
CA GLY A 130 -8.09 -3.29 7.37
C GLY A 130 -9.00 -4.30 6.69
N SER A 131 -10.32 -4.06 6.67
CA SER A 131 -11.24 -4.91 5.93
C SER A 131 -10.84 -4.99 4.46
N ARG A 132 -10.83 -6.21 3.91
CA ARG A 132 -10.61 -6.43 2.47
C ARG A 132 -11.90 -6.41 1.65
N ASP A 133 -13.04 -6.27 2.31
CA ASP A 133 -14.34 -6.35 1.66
C ASP A 133 -14.49 -5.25 0.60
N GLY A 134 -14.89 -5.67 -0.60
CA GLY A 134 -15.10 -4.76 -1.72
C GLY A 134 -13.83 -4.19 -2.39
N LEU A 135 -12.62 -4.64 -2.01
CA LEU A 135 -11.39 -4.19 -2.68
C LEU A 135 -11.29 -4.75 -4.10
N PRO A 136 -11.17 -3.90 -5.14
CA PRO A 136 -11.03 -4.35 -6.53
C PRO A 136 -9.87 -5.33 -6.74
N ILE A 137 -8.71 -5.10 -6.11
CA ILE A 137 -7.52 -5.95 -6.24
C ILE A 137 -7.77 -7.42 -5.88
N VAL A 138 -8.70 -7.71 -4.96
CA VAL A 138 -9.02 -9.08 -4.56
C VAL A 138 -9.68 -9.85 -5.71
N ARG A 139 -10.61 -9.21 -6.43
CA ARG A 139 -11.26 -9.79 -7.61
C ARG A 139 -10.31 -9.93 -8.79
N GLU A 140 -9.48 -8.93 -9.01
CA GLU A 140 -8.48 -8.94 -10.09
C GLU A 140 -7.44 -10.03 -9.86
N ALA A 141 -6.92 -10.16 -8.64
CA ALA A 141 -6.02 -11.25 -8.29
C ALA A 141 -6.66 -12.62 -8.51
N ALA A 142 -7.94 -12.80 -8.15
CA ALA A 142 -8.66 -14.06 -8.39
C ALA A 142 -8.77 -14.39 -9.89
N GLY A 143 -8.97 -13.39 -10.75
CA GLY A 143 -9.06 -13.52 -12.21
C GLY A 143 -7.72 -13.65 -12.95
N THR A 144 -6.59 -13.42 -12.26
CA THR A 144 -5.26 -13.41 -12.88
C THR A 144 -4.62 -14.79 -12.82
N ALA A 145 -4.19 -15.35 -13.95
CA ALA A 145 -3.59 -16.69 -14.01
C ALA A 145 -2.07 -16.70 -13.77
N GLY A 146 -1.36 -15.65 -14.13
CA GLY A 146 0.10 -15.56 -14.10
C GLY A 146 0.64 -14.66 -12.97
N PRO A 147 1.97 -14.44 -12.94
CA PRO A 147 2.58 -13.56 -11.96
C PRO A 147 2.39 -12.07 -12.27
N ALA A 148 2.04 -11.70 -13.50
CA ALA A 148 1.76 -10.31 -13.89
C ALA A 148 0.27 -9.99 -13.70
N LEU A 149 -0.01 -8.93 -12.94
CA LEU A 149 -1.33 -8.36 -12.77
C LEU A 149 -1.31 -6.94 -13.34
N GLU A 150 -2.07 -6.71 -14.41
CA GLU A 150 -2.20 -5.41 -15.05
C GLU A 150 -3.68 -5.01 -15.05
N ALA A 151 -4.02 -3.95 -14.35
CA ALA A 151 -5.39 -3.45 -14.23
C ALA A 151 -5.38 -1.96 -13.87
N ARG A 152 -6.39 -1.21 -14.26
CA ARG A 152 -6.56 0.22 -13.90
C ARG A 152 -5.39 1.14 -14.24
N GLY A 153 -4.46 0.72 -15.10
CA GLY A 153 -3.21 1.44 -15.37
C GLY A 153 -2.04 1.05 -14.46
N ILE A 154 -2.22 0.12 -13.52
CA ILE A 154 -1.12 -0.40 -12.70
C ILE A 154 -0.46 -1.61 -13.35
N ARG A 155 0.82 -1.83 -12.98
CA ARG A 155 1.57 -3.08 -13.21
C ARG A 155 2.01 -3.61 -11.86
N ALA A 156 1.64 -4.85 -11.56
CA ALA A 156 1.92 -5.49 -10.29
C ALA A 156 2.34 -6.94 -10.47
N LEU A 157 3.01 -7.49 -9.46
CA LEU A 157 3.35 -8.92 -9.40
C LEU A 157 2.44 -9.61 -8.40
N LEU A 158 1.89 -10.76 -8.79
CA LEU A 158 0.99 -11.56 -7.98
C LEU A 158 1.65 -12.89 -7.61
N PHE A 159 1.74 -13.16 -6.31
CA PHE A 159 2.17 -14.43 -5.74
C PHE A 159 1.05 -15.02 -4.90
N ARG A 160 0.74 -16.31 -5.10
CA ARG A 160 -0.34 -16.95 -4.36
C ARG A 160 -0.18 -18.45 -4.24
N GLY A 161 -0.74 -19.01 -3.19
CA GLY A 161 -0.78 -20.44 -2.94
C GLY A 161 -0.98 -20.76 -1.46
N PRO A 162 -1.21 -22.05 -1.15
CA PRO A 162 -1.40 -22.51 0.22
C PRO A 162 -0.08 -22.53 1.02
N ASP A 163 1.05 -22.63 0.35
CA ASP A 163 2.37 -22.71 1.00
C ASP A 163 2.92 -21.31 1.27
N ARG A 164 2.93 -20.94 2.56
CA ARG A 164 3.47 -19.67 3.06
C ARG A 164 4.94 -19.47 2.67
N SER A 165 5.75 -20.52 2.80
CA SER A 165 7.20 -20.42 2.56
C SER A 165 7.49 -20.17 1.08
N ARG A 166 6.70 -20.77 0.20
CA ARG A 166 6.80 -20.51 -1.25
C ARG A 166 6.41 -19.08 -1.59
N VAL A 167 5.28 -18.57 -1.08
CA VAL A 167 4.85 -17.18 -1.34
C VAL A 167 5.89 -16.19 -0.80
N LEU A 168 6.44 -16.46 0.40
CA LEU A 168 7.54 -15.69 0.98
C LEU A 168 8.76 -15.65 0.05
N GLY A 169 9.31 -16.83 -0.30
CA GLY A 169 10.51 -16.93 -1.11
C GLY A 169 10.36 -16.34 -2.53
N ASP A 170 9.19 -16.54 -3.16
CA ASP A 170 8.89 -15.95 -4.47
C ASP A 170 8.84 -14.42 -4.39
N THR A 171 8.27 -13.86 -3.30
CA THR A 171 8.21 -12.42 -3.09
C THR A 171 9.57 -11.81 -2.79
N GLU A 172 10.38 -12.43 -1.93
CA GLU A 172 11.73 -11.96 -1.60
C GLU A 172 12.63 -11.96 -2.85
N ARG A 173 12.53 -13.00 -3.67
CA ARG A 173 13.20 -13.06 -4.98
C ARG A 173 12.75 -11.92 -5.88
N ALA A 174 11.46 -11.64 -5.93
CA ALA A 174 10.92 -10.54 -6.75
C ALA A 174 11.41 -9.17 -6.27
N LEU A 175 11.49 -8.94 -4.96
CA LEU A 175 12.06 -7.72 -4.39
C LEU A 175 13.53 -7.56 -4.75
N ALA A 176 14.32 -8.64 -4.68
CA ALA A 176 15.73 -8.62 -5.09
C ALA A 176 15.91 -8.33 -6.58
N VAL A 177 15.11 -8.96 -7.44
CA VAL A 177 15.11 -8.69 -8.89
C VAL A 177 14.69 -7.25 -9.16
N LEU A 178 13.62 -6.76 -8.52
CA LEU A 178 13.15 -5.39 -8.67
C LEU A 178 14.25 -4.38 -8.29
N ALA A 179 14.93 -4.59 -7.16
CA ALA A 179 16.05 -3.77 -6.74
C ALA A 179 17.18 -3.75 -7.78
N SER A 180 17.49 -4.90 -8.38
CA SER A 180 18.53 -5.01 -9.40
C SER A 180 18.17 -4.30 -10.72
N VAL A 181 16.89 -4.22 -11.05
CA VAL A 181 16.40 -3.56 -12.29
C VAL A 181 16.24 -2.06 -12.10
N THR A 182 15.71 -1.62 -10.95
CA THR A 182 15.40 -0.20 -10.73
C THR A 182 16.54 0.58 -10.11
N GLY A 183 17.45 -0.09 -9.40
CA GLY A 183 18.56 0.56 -8.69
C GLY A 183 18.09 1.51 -7.58
N GLY A 184 19.03 2.03 -6.83
CA GLY A 184 18.88 3.18 -5.93
C GLY A 184 18.13 2.92 -4.62
N GLY A 185 18.63 3.53 -3.53
CA GLY A 185 18.00 3.52 -2.22
C GLY A 185 18.22 2.25 -1.40
N PRO A 186 17.75 2.25 -0.15
CA PRO A 186 17.85 1.10 0.76
C PRO A 186 16.91 -0.03 0.37
N GLU A 187 15.87 0.26 -0.42
CA GLU A 187 14.93 -0.72 -0.98
C GLU A 187 14.35 -0.22 -2.30
N PRO A 188 13.84 -1.11 -3.18
CA PRO A 188 13.13 -0.70 -4.38
C PRO A 188 11.84 0.03 -4.02
N MET A 189 11.46 1.04 -4.81
CA MET A 189 10.18 1.72 -4.62
C MET A 189 9.03 0.72 -4.81
N CYS A 190 8.29 0.42 -3.75
CA CYS A 190 7.19 -0.52 -3.81
C CYS A 190 6.10 -0.28 -2.76
N ASN A 191 4.94 -0.84 -3.04
CA ASN A 191 3.88 -1.12 -2.08
C ASN A 191 3.60 -2.62 -2.08
N VAL A 192 3.10 -3.16 -0.98
CA VAL A 192 2.72 -4.58 -0.88
C VAL A 192 1.35 -4.70 -0.24
N ALA A 193 0.53 -5.60 -0.75
CA ALA A 193 -0.75 -5.99 -0.15
C ALA A 193 -0.80 -7.52 -0.01
N VAL A 194 -1.25 -8.00 1.15
CA VAL A 194 -1.32 -9.44 1.47
C VAL A 194 -2.66 -9.74 2.14
N TRP A 195 -3.25 -10.84 1.77
CA TRP A 195 -4.40 -11.41 2.49
C TRP A 195 -4.34 -12.95 2.47
N ALA A 196 -5.05 -13.57 3.39
CA ALA A 196 -5.18 -15.01 3.46
C ALA A 196 -6.65 -15.43 3.40
N GLU A 197 -6.90 -16.58 2.78
CA GLU A 197 -8.19 -17.22 2.69
C GLU A 197 -8.09 -18.69 3.08
N PRO A 198 -9.03 -19.23 3.88
CA PRO A 198 -8.95 -20.60 4.34
C PRO A 198 -8.85 -21.63 3.20
N ALA A 199 -9.51 -21.38 2.07
CA ALA A 199 -9.58 -22.33 0.96
C ALA A 199 -8.42 -22.20 -0.04
N SER A 200 -7.86 -20.99 -0.24
CA SER A 200 -6.86 -20.74 -1.30
C SER A 200 -5.46 -20.38 -0.76
N GLY A 201 -5.33 -20.21 0.55
CA GLY A 201 -4.09 -19.80 1.19
C GLY A 201 -3.82 -18.31 1.06
N PHE A 202 -2.58 -17.95 0.75
CA PHE A 202 -2.12 -16.58 0.70
C PHE A 202 -2.21 -16.00 -0.72
N SER A 203 -2.52 -14.71 -0.78
CA SER A 203 -2.35 -13.88 -1.97
C SER A 203 -1.54 -12.65 -1.59
N LEU A 204 -0.48 -12.38 -2.33
CA LEU A 204 0.39 -11.24 -2.16
C LEU A 204 0.53 -10.50 -3.50
N VAL A 205 0.26 -9.20 -3.46
CA VAL A 205 0.46 -8.31 -4.60
C VAL A 205 1.58 -7.33 -4.26
N LEU A 206 2.64 -7.37 -5.04
CA LEU A 206 3.74 -6.41 -5.02
C LEU A 206 3.50 -5.39 -6.13
N PHE A 207 3.39 -4.12 -5.77
CA PHE A 207 3.23 -2.99 -6.68
C PHE A 207 4.58 -2.27 -6.85
N PRO A 208 5.35 -2.55 -7.89
CA PRO A 208 6.54 -1.78 -8.21
C PRO A 208 6.17 -0.35 -8.58
N ARG A 209 6.87 0.63 -8.00
CA ARG A 209 6.57 2.06 -8.18
C ARG A 209 7.66 2.74 -8.99
N GLY A 210 7.26 3.70 -9.81
CA GLY A 210 8.16 4.58 -10.55
C GLY A 210 8.25 5.99 -9.94
N LYS A 211 7.17 6.43 -9.29
CA LYS A 211 7.07 7.74 -8.62
C LYS A 211 6.32 7.62 -7.30
N HIS A 212 6.63 8.50 -6.35
CA HIS A 212 5.85 8.64 -5.12
C HIS A 212 4.45 9.20 -5.41
N ARG A 213 4.40 10.33 -6.12
CA ARG A 213 3.20 11.11 -6.41
C ARG A 213 3.18 11.51 -7.89
N PRO A 214 1.99 11.74 -8.49
CA PRO A 214 1.90 12.27 -9.83
C PRO A 214 2.43 13.71 -9.90
N ASP A 215 2.85 14.16 -11.07
CA ASP A 215 3.38 15.52 -11.26
C ASP A 215 2.32 16.59 -10.90
N ALA A 216 1.05 16.32 -11.18
CA ALA A 216 -0.08 17.17 -10.80
C ALA A 216 -0.19 17.43 -9.28
N PHE A 217 0.37 16.56 -8.44
CA PHE A 217 0.47 16.81 -7.01
C PHE A 217 1.43 17.96 -6.69
N HIS A 218 2.56 18.02 -7.36
CA HIS A 218 3.59 19.01 -7.13
C HIS A 218 3.21 20.40 -7.67
N THR A 219 2.36 20.47 -8.68
CA THR A 219 1.81 21.72 -9.20
C THR A 219 0.61 22.22 -8.39
N GLY A 220 0.09 21.40 -7.45
CA GLY A 220 -1.12 21.72 -6.68
C GLY A 220 -2.42 21.52 -7.46
N GLU A 221 -2.34 20.99 -8.67
CA GLU A 221 -3.49 20.74 -9.52
C GLU A 221 -4.33 19.58 -9.00
N LEU A 222 -3.70 18.56 -8.42
CA LEU A 222 -4.34 17.35 -7.91
C LEU A 222 -3.71 16.93 -6.58
N ALA A 223 -4.53 16.72 -5.55
CA ALA A 223 -4.04 16.32 -4.23
C ALA A 223 -4.26 14.82 -3.95
N VAL A 224 -3.78 13.96 -4.83
CA VAL A 224 -3.77 12.50 -4.61
C VAL A 224 -2.34 12.00 -4.42
N SER A 225 -2.16 11.08 -3.47
CA SER A 225 -0.85 10.50 -3.13
C SER A 225 -0.99 8.99 -2.99
N PRO A 226 -0.99 8.24 -4.14
CA PRO A 226 -1.31 6.82 -4.11
C PRO A 226 -0.36 6.00 -3.25
N ALA A 227 -0.93 5.24 -2.32
CA ALA A 227 -0.28 4.26 -1.45
C ALA A 227 -0.90 2.87 -1.67
N SER A 228 -0.58 1.86 -0.86
CA SER A 228 -1.04 0.48 -1.08
C SER A 228 -2.56 0.35 -1.22
N ILE A 229 -3.34 1.07 -0.41
CA ILE A 229 -4.82 1.02 -0.48
C ILE A 229 -5.29 1.61 -1.80
N ASP A 230 -4.68 2.73 -2.22
CA ASP A 230 -5.02 3.37 -3.48
C ASP A 230 -4.65 2.47 -4.66
N MET A 231 -3.45 1.89 -4.64
CA MET A 231 -3.01 0.92 -5.65
C MET A 231 -3.88 -0.36 -5.64
N SER A 232 -4.60 -0.63 -4.55
CA SER A 232 -5.55 -1.75 -4.44
C SER A 232 -6.96 -1.42 -4.95
N GLY A 233 -7.17 -0.21 -5.46
CA GLY A 233 -8.40 0.20 -6.15
C GLY A 233 -9.36 1.08 -5.35
N ILE A 234 -8.90 1.68 -4.23
CA ILE A 234 -9.63 2.74 -3.52
C ILE A 234 -8.76 4.01 -3.54
N LEU A 235 -8.94 4.86 -4.53
CA LEU A 235 -8.20 6.12 -4.62
C LEU A 235 -8.81 7.16 -3.69
N VAL A 236 -8.00 7.73 -2.78
CA VAL A 236 -8.43 8.76 -1.84
C VAL A 236 -8.22 10.15 -2.44
N ALA A 237 -9.32 10.90 -2.56
CA ALA A 237 -9.34 12.32 -2.92
C ALA A 237 -9.75 13.14 -1.67
N PRO A 238 -8.79 13.74 -0.93
CA PRO A 238 -9.11 14.43 0.32
C PRO A 238 -9.86 15.76 0.12
N PHE A 239 -9.80 16.36 -1.07
CA PHE A 239 -10.50 17.60 -1.39
C PHE A 239 -11.76 17.35 -2.25
N PRO A 240 -12.88 18.05 -1.98
CA PRO A 240 -14.10 17.92 -2.76
C PRO A 240 -13.88 18.16 -4.26
N ARG A 241 -13.09 19.18 -4.62
CA ARG A 241 -12.79 19.51 -6.03
C ARG A 241 -12.24 18.33 -6.81
N ASP A 242 -11.34 17.53 -6.19
CA ASP A 242 -10.69 16.39 -6.84
C ASP A 242 -11.66 15.20 -6.93
N PHE A 243 -12.48 15.00 -5.88
CA PHE A 243 -13.51 13.99 -5.88
C PHE A 243 -14.59 14.23 -6.95
N GLU A 244 -14.99 15.49 -7.18
CA GLU A 244 -16.03 15.84 -8.15
C GLU A 244 -15.53 15.72 -9.59
N ARG A 245 -14.29 16.15 -9.88
CA ARG A 245 -13.77 16.29 -11.24
C ARG A 245 -13.11 15.02 -11.81
N LEU A 246 -12.48 14.19 -10.97
CA LEU A 246 -11.72 13.05 -11.48
C LEU A 246 -12.61 12.06 -12.22
N SER A 247 -12.26 11.78 -13.46
CA SER A 247 -12.83 10.71 -14.28
C SER A 247 -12.06 9.41 -14.11
N GLY A 248 -12.56 8.30 -14.67
CA GLY A 248 -11.84 7.03 -14.72
C GLY A 248 -10.55 7.11 -15.54
N GLU A 249 -10.52 7.93 -16.59
CA GLU A 249 -9.33 8.18 -17.41
C GLU A 249 -8.25 8.93 -16.62
N ASP A 250 -8.63 9.96 -15.85
CA ASP A 250 -7.71 10.69 -14.98
C ASP A 250 -7.10 9.75 -13.93
N VAL A 251 -7.92 8.89 -13.32
CA VAL A 251 -7.45 7.90 -12.34
C VAL A 251 -6.49 6.89 -12.98
N ALA A 252 -6.79 6.39 -14.18
CA ALA A 252 -5.89 5.51 -14.91
C ALA A 252 -4.57 6.21 -15.27
N ALA A 253 -4.62 7.50 -15.64
CA ALA A 253 -3.42 8.30 -15.91
C ALA A 253 -2.54 8.43 -14.65
N VAL A 254 -3.15 8.74 -13.49
CA VAL A 254 -2.44 8.77 -12.20
C VAL A 254 -1.77 7.44 -11.91
N TYR A 255 -2.45 6.32 -12.07
CA TYR A 255 -1.89 5.00 -11.82
C TYR A 255 -0.75 4.65 -12.79
N ARG A 256 -0.92 4.93 -14.09
CA ARG A 256 0.15 4.73 -15.09
C ARG A 256 1.41 5.54 -14.77
N GLU A 257 1.23 6.74 -14.26
CA GLU A 257 2.34 7.63 -13.92
C GLU A 257 3.13 7.17 -12.70
N VAL A 258 2.44 6.67 -11.65
CA VAL A 258 3.10 6.30 -10.39
C VAL A 258 3.58 4.86 -10.35
N THR A 259 3.10 3.97 -11.22
CA THR A 259 3.56 2.59 -11.32
C THR A 259 4.91 2.51 -12.05
N ILE A 260 5.59 1.38 -11.95
CA ILE A 260 6.83 1.14 -12.70
C ILE A 260 6.56 1.27 -14.21
N PRO A 261 7.46 1.90 -15.00
CA PRO A 261 7.34 1.92 -16.46
C PRO A 261 7.35 0.50 -17.08
N GLU A 262 6.79 0.37 -18.26
CA GLU A 262 6.61 -0.94 -18.91
C GLU A 262 7.92 -1.69 -19.15
N ALA A 263 8.93 -1.02 -19.68
CA ALA A 263 10.20 -1.68 -20.05
C ALA A 263 10.90 -2.31 -18.82
N PRO A 264 11.15 -1.60 -17.70
CA PRO A 264 11.69 -2.24 -16.49
C PRO A 264 10.75 -3.29 -15.89
N PHE A 265 9.42 -3.14 -16.00
CA PHE A 265 8.51 -4.19 -15.54
C PHE A 265 8.67 -5.48 -16.34
N ARG A 266 8.81 -5.40 -17.67
CA ARG A 266 9.07 -6.56 -18.53
C ARG A 266 10.41 -7.22 -18.23
N ASP A 267 11.47 -6.42 -17.90
CA ASP A 267 12.77 -6.97 -17.48
C ASP A 267 12.64 -7.74 -16.13
N VAL A 268 11.90 -7.20 -15.18
CA VAL A 268 11.61 -7.92 -13.91
C VAL A 268 10.94 -9.27 -14.19
N LEU A 269 9.89 -9.30 -15.02
CA LEU A 269 9.20 -10.55 -15.38
C LEU A 269 10.14 -11.57 -16.02
N ALA A 270 10.92 -11.14 -17.03
CA ALA A 270 11.86 -12.01 -17.72
C ALA A 270 12.91 -12.64 -16.78
N ARG A 271 13.47 -11.85 -15.86
CA ARG A 271 14.43 -12.34 -14.87
C ARG A 271 13.79 -13.30 -13.86
N LEU A 272 12.55 -13.06 -13.44
CA LEU A 272 11.81 -13.98 -12.58
C LEU A 272 11.52 -15.32 -13.28
N GLU A 273 11.22 -15.32 -14.56
CA GLU A 273 11.03 -16.53 -15.34
C GLU A 273 12.33 -17.31 -15.50
N ALA A 274 13.45 -16.64 -15.75
CA ALA A 274 14.77 -17.27 -15.89
C ALA A 274 15.34 -17.87 -14.60
N SER A 275 14.81 -17.44 -13.43
CA SER A 275 15.26 -17.90 -12.11
C SER A 275 14.40 -19.01 -11.47
N ARG A 276 13.41 -19.50 -12.20
CA ARG A 276 12.56 -20.67 -11.80
C ARG A 276 13.25 -21.98 -12.15
#